data_044c1885fdf190accb62eaceb71157df
#
_entry.id   044c1885fdf190accb62eaceb71157df
#
_cell.length_a   1.000
_cell.length_b   1.000
_cell.length_c   1.000
_cell.angle_alpha   90.00
_cell.angle_beta   90.00
_cell.angle_gamma   90.00
#
_symmetry.space_group_name_H-M   'P 1'
#
loop_
_entity.id
_entity.type
_entity.pdbx_description
1 polymer ?
#
loop_
_entity_poly.entity_id
_entity_poly.type
_entity_poly.pdbx_seq_one_letter_code
_entity_poly.pdbx_strand_id
1 'polypeptide(L)'
;KAYEEFFCKLQDGAMHELGMSGGEMFAYHATNGSNLDMEDECFDVDGLALSLDQNIYPEYDIILCISDWSATAPLTVKCKDFGFRGATMHGLNDIILNSGLSVDYNQVSSDAEKLRLAMTGADEIEIDFTLDNDRTLTAKLFLDGQEAQKSHGLCKGKTPEIANLPAGEVYFVPVDAVGQFPMKYHD
;
A
#
# COMPACT_ATOMS: atom_id res chain seq x y z
N LYS A 1 18.78 -6.98 9.55
CA LYS A 1 18.58 -7.91 10.69
C LYS A 1 17.10 -8.09 11.05
N ALA A 2 16.31 -7.03 11.26
CA ALA A 2 14.86 -7.17 11.56
C ALA A 2 14.09 -7.73 10.35
N TYR A 3 14.40 -7.29 9.15
CA TYR A 3 13.79 -7.80 7.91
C TYR A 3 14.19 -9.24 7.59
N GLU A 4 15.43 -9.62 7.86
CA GLU A 4 15.91 -11.01 7.75
C GLU A 4 15.14 -11.95 8.68
N GLU A 5 14.90 -11.52 9.91
CA GLU A 5 14.15 -12.30 10.90
C GLU A 5 12.67 -12.47 10.51
N PHE A 6 12.07 -11.42 9.94
CA PHE A 6 10.72 -11.48 9.40
C PHE A 6 10.64 -12.41 8.18
N PHE A 7 11.60 -12.34 7.26
CA PHE A 7 11.68 -13.20 6.10
C PHE A 7 11.83 -14.68 6.47
N CYS A 8 12.69 -15.01 7.43
CA CYS A 8 12.81 -16.38 7.92
C CYS A 8 11.49 -16.92 8.48
N LYS A 9 10.76 -16.11 9.24
CA LYS A 9 9.43 -16.48 9.77
C LYS A 9 8.40 -16.70 8.65
N LEU A 10 8.43 -15.89 7.61
CA LEU A 10 7.59 -16.08 6.41
C LEU A 10 7.93 -17.39 5.70
N GLN A 11 9.21 -17.67 5.50
CA GLN A 11 9.72 -18.84 4.79
C GLN A 11 9.39 -20.14 5.53
N ASP A 12 9.63 -20.16 6.85
CA ASP A 12 9.39 -21.34 7.70
C ASP A 12 7.90 -21.62 7.96
N GLY A 13 7.04 -20.62 7.84
CA GLY A 13 5.62 -20.70 8.14
C GLY A 13 4.74 -20.58 6.88
N ALA A 14 4.31 -19.37 6.58
CA ALA A 14 3.28 -19.12 5.58
C ALA A 14 3.64 -19.62 4.17
N MET A 15 4.89 -19.49 3.73
CA MET A 15 5.32 -19.94 2.40
C MET A 15 5.21 -21.44 2.26
N HIS A 16 5.63 -22.19 3.28
CA HIS A 16 5.53 -23.65 3.29
C HIS A 16 4.07 -24.12 3.33
N GLU A 17 3.23 -23.51 4.18
CA GLU A 17 1.80 -23.84 4.28
C GLU A 17 1.02 -23.53 3.00
N LEU A 18 1.41 -22.48 2.27
CA LEU A 18 0.80 -22.08 1.00
C LEU A 18 1.35 -22.83 -0.22
N GLY A 19 2.31 -23.75 -0.02
CA GLY A 19 2.90 -24.54 -1.10
C GLY A 19 3.75 -23.72 -2.07
N MET A 20 4.38 -22.66 -1.61
CA MET A 20 5.29 -21.85 -2.39
C MET A 20 6.60 -22.61 -2.61
N SER A 21 7.17 -22.54 -3.82
CA SER A 21 8.38 -23.28 -4.20
C SER A 21 9.66 -22.75 -3.57
N GLY A 22 9.65 -21.51 -3.08
CA GLY A 22 10.78 -20.85 -2.43
C GLY A 22 10.60 -19.35 -2.41
N GLY A 23 11.59 -18.68 -1.87
CA GLY A 23 11.66 -17.22 -1.87
C GLY A 23 13.06 -16.76 -1.50
N GLU A 24 13.42 -15.58 -1.94
CA GLU A 24 14.70 -14.95 -1.70
C GLU A 24 14.49 -13.51 -1.22
N MET A 25 15.50 -12.97 -0.59
CA MET A 25 15.50 -11.60 -0.08
C MET A 25 16.52 -10.76 -0.82
N PHE A 26 16.09 -9.61 -1.29
CA PHE A 26 16.94 -8.63 -1.96
C PHE A 26 16.88 -7.29 -1.23
N ALA A 27 17.95 -6.53 -1.26
CA ALA A 27 18.03 -5.19 -0.75
C ALA A 27 18.23 -4.20 -1.90
N TYR A 28 17.64 -3.02 -1.83
CA TYR A 28 17.89 -1.92 -2.75
C TYR A 28 18.29 -0.65 -1.97
N HIS A 29 18.90 0.31 -2.65
CA HIS A 29 19.32 1.55 -2.01
C HIS A 29 18.12 2.38 -1.52
N ALA A 30 18.23 2.90 -0.30
CA ALA A 30 17.24 3.81 0.24
C ALA A 30 17.17 5.11 -0.60
N THR A 31 15.98 5.47 -1.06
CA THR A 31 15.74 6.67 -1.86
C THR A 31 15.64 7.95 -1.03
N ASN A 32 15.50 7.81 0.30
CA ASN A 32 15.26 8.90 1.26
C ASN A 32 14.01 9.75 0.95
N GLY A 33 13.05 9.16 0.26
CA GLY A 33 11.79 9.77 -0.12
C GLY A 33 10.88 8.73 -0.78
N SER A 34 9.80 9.17 -1.43
CA SER A 34 8.97 8.26 -2.23
C SER A 34 9.84 7.50 -3.24
N ASN A 35 9.63 6.20 -3.38
CA ASN A 35 10.39 5.34 -4.28
C ASN A 35 9.98 5.48 -5.77
N LEU A 36 9.44 6.63 -6.19
CA LEU A 36 9.13 6.89 -7.60
C LEU A 36 10.35 6.78 -8.52
N ASP A 37 11.50 7.21 -8.00
CA ASP A 37 12.79 7.19 -8.71
C ASP A 37 13.67 6.02 -8.25
N MET A 38 13.05 4.91 -7.84
CA MET A 38 13.77 3.70 -7.41
C MET A 38 14.65 3.19 -8.55
N GLU A 39 15.95 3.02 -8.24
CA GLU A 39 16.93 2.49 -9.19
C GLU A 39 16.64 1.01 -9.49
N ASP A 40 17.09 0.56 -10.67
CA ASP A 40 16.96 -0.84 -11.08
C ASP A 40 17.91 -1.79 -10.33
N GLU A 41 18.91 -1.24 -9.63
CA GLU A 41 19.89 -2.03 -8.90
C GLU A 41 19.38 -2.53 -7.55
N CYS A 42 19.58 -3.82 -7.30
CA CYS A 42 19.38 -4.44 -6.00
C CYS A 42 20.53 -5.39 -5.66
N PHE A 43 20.56 -5.91 -4.46
CA PHE A 43 21.63 -6.76 -3.95
C PHE A 43 21.04 -8.01 -3.30
N ASP A 44 21.62 -9.16 -3.57
CA ASP A 44 21.28 -10.38 -2.84
C ASP A 44 21.87 -10.39 -1.42
N VAL A 45 21.69 -11.49 -0.68
CA VAL A 45 22.19 -11.66 0.69
C VAL A 45 23.71 -11.71 0.79
N ASP A 46 24.40 -12.02 -0.31
CA ASP A 46 25.85 -12.06 -0.40
C ASP A 46 26.43 -10.73 -0.91
N GLY A 47 25.58 -9.77 -1.26
CA GLY A 47 25.95 -8.44 -1.75
C GLY A 47 26.25 -8.41 -3.24
N LEU A 48 25.83 -9.41 -4.01
CA LEU A 48 25.94 -9.39 -5.47
C LEU A 48 24.91 -8.41 -6.04
N ALA A 49 25.38 -7.48 -6.86
CA ALA A 49 24.51 -6.52 -7.55
C ALA A 49 23.73 -7.21 -8.68
N LEU A 50 22.43 -6.97 -8.73
CA LEU A 50 21.46 -7.53 -9.67
C LEU A 50 20.57 -6.40 -10.19
N SER A 51 19.90 -6.65 -11.32
CA SER A 51 18.85 -5.77 -11.87
C SER A 51 17.47 -6.28 -11.44
N LEU A 52 16.63 -5.40 -10.91
CA LEU A 52 15.24 -5.71 -10.60
C LEU A 52 14.48 -6.14 -11.87
N ASP A 53 14.66 -5.41 -12.97
CA ASP A 53 13.96 -5.65 -14.23
C ASP A 53 14.44 -6.92 -14.95
N GLN A 54 15.73 -7.26 -14.86
CA GLN A 54 16.29 -8.39 -15.60
C GLN A 54 16.36 -9.69 -14.79
N ASN A 55 16.57 -9.58 -13.47
CA ASN A 55 16.85 -10.75 -12.64
C ASN A 55 15.76 -11.06 -11.61
N ILE A 56 14.93 -10.06 -11.22
CA ILE A 56 13.98 -10.25 -10.11
C ILE A 56 12.55 -10.30 -10.62
N TYR A 57 12.05 -9.24 -11.25
CA TYR A 57 10.64 -9.17 -11.65
C TYR A 57 10.19 -10.28 -12.61
N PRO A 58 11.03 -10.78 -13.55
CA PRO A 58 10.64 -11.88 -14.43
C PRO A 58 10.58 -13.26 -13.77
N GLU A 59 11.28 -13.44 -12.64
CA GLU A 59 11.51 -14.76 -12.02
C GLU A 59 10.54 -15.07 -10.86
N TYR A 60 9.86 -14.04 -10.32
CA TYR A 60 9.02 -14.21 -9.13
C TYR A 60 7.55 -13.89 -9.40
N ASP A 61 6.66 -14.80 -8.99
CA ASP A 61 5.21 -14.62 -9.09
C ASP A 61 4.65 -13.65 -8.03
N ILE A 62 5.35 -13.52 -6.89
CA ILE A 62 4.94 -12.68 -5.76
C ILE A 62 6.12 -11.85 -5.26
N ILE A 63 5.91 -10.53 -5.13
CA ILE A 63 6.89 -9.60 -4.61
C ILE A 63 6.33 -8.86 -3.40
N LEU A 64 7.04 -8.94 -2.28
CA LEU A 64 6.75 -8.19 -1.07
C LEU A 64 7.84 -7.14 -0.86
N CYS A 65 7.47 -5.87 -0.90
CA CYS A 65 8.40 -4.78 -0.65
C CYS A 65 8.19 -4.21 0.76
N ILE A 66 9.17 -4.43 1.62
CA ILE A 66 9.21 -3.93 2.99
C ILE A 66 10.29 -2.85 3.07
N SER A 67 9.89 -1.61 3.26
CA SER A 67 10.81 -0.47 3.18
C SER A 67 10.35 0.68 4.09
N ASP A 68 11.21 1.66 4.30
CA ASP A 68 10.85 2.86 5.05
C ASP A 68 9.97 3.81 4.20
N TRP A 69 10.16 3.80 2.89
CA TRP A 69 9.45 4.65 1.93
C TRP A 69 8.57 3.84 0.98
N SER A 70 7.44 4.41 0.56
CA SER A 70 6.48 3.72 -0.30
C SER A 70 7.05 3.40 -1.68
N ALA A 71 6.99 2.14 -2.08
CA ALA A 71 7.29 1.65 -3.42
C ALA A 71 6.02 1.25 -4.21
N THR A 72 4.85 1.64 -3.75
CA THR A 72 3.57 1.22 -4.35
C THR A 72 3.44 1.67 -5.80
N ALA A 73 3.77 2.93 -6.09
CA ALA A 73 3.63 3.48 -7.44
C ALA A 73 4.53 2.78 -8.48
N PRO A 74 5.86 2.65 -8.30
CA PRO A 74 6.71 1.95 -9.25
C PRO A 74 6.33 0.48 -9.38
N LEU A 75 6.05 -0.23 -8.29
CA LEU A 75 5.68 -1.64 -8.37
C LEU A 75 4.32 -1.87 -9.03
N THR A 76 3.38 -0.92 -8.94
CA THR A 76 2.10 -0.99 -9.66
C THR A 76 2.29 -0.91 -11.18
N VAL A 77 3.30 -0.21 -11.66
CA VAL A 77 3.67 -0.21 -13.09
C VAL A 77 4.36 -1.53 -13.43
N LYS A 78 5.41 -1.88 -12.70
CA LYS A 78 6.23 -3.07 -12.97
C LYS A 78 5.43 -4.38 -12.90
N CYS A 79 4.48 -4.52 -11.99
CA CYS A 79 3.67 -5.73 -11.92
C CYS A 79 2.84 -5.99 -13.19
N LYS A 80 2.41 -4.94 -13.89
CA LYS A 80 1.70 -5.06 -15.16
C LYS A 80 2.61 -5.47 -16.30
N ASP A 81 3.85 -4.99 -16.29
CA ASP A 81 4.84 -5.29 -17.33
C ASP A 81 5.38 -6.73 -17.21
N PHE A 82 5.58 -7.20 -15.97
CA PHE A 82 6.21 -8.49 -15.67
C PHE A 82 5.24 -9.59 -15.22
N GLY A 83 4.02 -9.25 -14.85
CA GLY A 83 2.98 -10.23 -14.54
C GLY A 83 2.94 -10.73 -13.09
N PHE A 84 3.78 -10.20 -12.19
CA PHE A 84 3.77 -10.58 -10.77
C PHE A 84 2.63 -9.90 -9.98
N ARG A 85 2.38 -10.40 -8.78
CA ARG A 85 1.50 -9.78 -7.78
C ARG A 85 2.32 -9.46 -6.54
N GLY A 86 1.80 -8.60 -5.67
CA GLY A 86 2.55 -8.34 -4.45
C GLY A 86 1.90 -7.35 -3.51
N ALA A 87 2.71 -6.97 -2.52
CA ALA A 87 2.33 -5.95 -1.57
C ALA A 87 3.51 -5.07 -1.19
N THR A 88 3.21 -3.83 -0.87
CA THR A 88 4.14 -2.90 -0.24
C THR A 88 3.74 -2.66 1.20
N MET A 89 4.72 -2.67 2.10
CA MET A 89 4.55 -2.47 3.54
C MET A 89 5.61 -1.48 4.02
N HIS A 90 5.37 -0.19 3.76
CA HIS A 90 6.29 0.86 4.19
C HIS A 90 6.09 1.21 5.67
N GLY A 91 7.18 1.51 6.36
CA GLY A 91 7.19 1.83 7.79
C GLY A 91 6.76 0.66 8.69
N LEU A 92 6.89 -0.58 8.22
CA LEU A 92 6.47 -1.77 8.96
C LEU A 92 7.15 -1.85 10.34
N ASN A 93 6.34 -2.05 11.38
CA ASN A 93 6.76 -2.23 12.76
C ASN A 93 5.82 -3.16 13.53
N ASP A 94 6.16 -3.50 14.77
CA ASP A 94 5.38 -4.43 15.61
C ASP A 94 3.93 -3.95 15.86
N ILE A 95 3.70 -2.64 15.91
CA ILE A 95 2.34 -2.09 16.09
C ILE A 95 1.51 -2.38 14.85
N ILE A 96 2.04 -2.11 13.66
CA ILE A 96 1.36 -2.36 12.37
C ILE A 96 1.12 -3.86 12.17
N LEU A 97 2.10 -4.71 12.49
CA LEU A 97 1.96 -6.16 12.41
C LEU A 97 0.82 -6.69 13.28
N ASN A 98 0.70 -6.19 14.51
CA ASN A 98 -0.30 -6.66 15.48
C ASN A 98 -1.64 -5.90 15.42
N SER A 99 -1.80 -4.94 14.52
CA SER A 99 -3.03 -4.17 14.32
C SER A 99 -3.49 -4.22 12.87
N GLY A 100 -3.02 -3.30 12.04
CA GLY A 100 -3.49 -3.14 10.67
C GLY A 100 -3.27 -4.35 9.76
N LEU A 101 -2.22 -5.15 9.97
CA LEU A 101 -1.98 -6.38 9.21
C LEU A 101 -2.70 -7.61 9.76
N SER A 102 -3.23 -7.55 10.98
CA SER A 102 -3.92 -8.66 11.66
C SER A 102 -5.44 -8.62 11.50
N VAL A 103 -5.98 -7.84 10.56
CA VAL A 103 -7.42 -7.71 10.32
C VAL A 103 -7.91 -8.71 9.26
N ASP A 104 -9.24 -8.96 9.26
CA ASP A 104 -9.86 -9.70 8.16
C ASP A 104 -10.04 -8.78 6.94
N TYR A 105 -9.15 -8.90 5.97
CA TYR A 105 -9.21 -8.11 4.74
C TYR A 105 -10.44 -8.38 3.85
N ASN A 106 -11.15 -9.50 4.01
CA ASN A 106 -12.43 -9.69 3.33
C ASN A 106 -13.48 -8.75 3.93
N GLN A 107 -13.49 -8.60 5.26
CA GLN A 107 -14.37 -7.64 5.93
C GLN A 107 -14.01 -6.21 5.57
N VAL A 108 -12.73 -5.84 5.64
CA VAL A 108 -12.21 -4.53 5.23
C VAL A 108 -12.63 -4.20 3.79
N SER A 109 -12.45 -5.13 2.85
CA SER A 109 -12.84 -4.94 1.46
C SER A 109 -14.36 -4.76 1.28
N SER A 110 -15.17 -5.48 2.06
CA SER A 110 -16.63 -5.36 2.04
C SER A 110 -17.09 -3.99 2.56
N ASP A 111 -16.51 -3.52 3.64
CA ASP A 111 -16.87 -2.23 4.24
C ASP A 111 -16.37 -1.05 3.39
N ALA A 112 -15.16 -1.16 2.84
CA ALA A 112 -14.64 -0.19 1.88
C ALA A 112 -15.54 -0.09 0.63
N GLU A 113 -16.09 -1.21 0.13
CA GLU A 113 -17.01 -1.17 -1.02
C GLU A 113 -18.31 -0.45 -0.72
N LYS A 114 -18.91 -0.65 0.46
CA LYS A 114 -20.12 0.08 0.88
C LYS A 114 -19.85 1.59 0.91
N LEU A 115 -18.73 2.00 1.49
CA LEU A 115 -18.34 3.40 1.55
C LEU A 115 -18.05 3.96 0.15
N ARG A 116 -17.32 3.22 -0.69
CA ARG A 116 -17.03 3.61 -2.07
C ARG A 116 -18.30 3.88 -2.88
N LEU A 117 -19.29 2.99 -2.77
CA LEU A 117 -20.57 3.15 -3.44
C LEU A 117 -21.36 4.37 -2.92
N ALA A 118 -21.35 4.60 -1.61
CA ALA A 118 -22.00 5.77 -1.01
C ALA A 118 -21.33 7.07 -1.48
N MET A 119 -20.01 7.13 -1.50
CA MET A 119 -19.25 8.30 -1.97
C MET A 119 -19.42 8.54 -3.47
N THR A 120 -19.41 7.48 -4.31
CA THR A 120 -19.65 7.60 -5.75
C THR A 120 -21.05 8.13 -6.06
N GLY A 121 -22.04 7.82 -5.23
CA GLY A 121 -23.42 8.30 -5.39
C GLY A 121 -23.71 9.67 -4.76
N ALA A 122 -22.72 10.28 -4.11
CA ALA A 122 -22.87 11.59 -3.46
C ALA A 122 -22.44 12.73 -4.40
N ASP A 123 -23.15 13.87 -4.33
CA ASP A 123 -22.76 15.08 -5.04
C ASP A 123 -21.69 15.87 -4.26
N GLU A 124 -21.78 15.82 -2.94
CA GLU A 124 -20.85 16.51 -2.03
C GLU A 124 -20.56 15.69 -0.77
N ILE A 125 -19.42 15.97 -0.14
CA ILE A 125 -19.08 15.49 1.21
C ILE A 125 -18.82 16.71 2.09
N GLU A 126 -19.47 16.74 3.26
CA GLU A 126 -19.23 17.73 4.28
C GLU A 126 -18.48 17.09 5.46
N ILE A 127 -17.40 17.72 5.90
CA ILE A 127 -16.58 17.24 7.01
C ILE A 127 -16.50 18.32 8.07
N ASP A 128 -16.97 17.99 9.27
CA ASP A 128 -16.88 18.84 10.45
C ASP A 128 -15.69 18.44 11.33
N PHE A 129 -14.85 19.39 11.65
CA PHE A 129 -13.70 19.23 12.54
C PHE A 129 -13.97 19.98 13.85
N THR A 130 -14.19 19.25 14.94
CA THR A 130 -14.30 19.85 16.28
C THR A 130 -12.91 20.02 16.89
N LEU A 131 -12.56 21.26 17.24
CA LEU A 131 -11.30 21.62 17.88
C LEU A 131 -11.39 21.51 19.41
N ASP A 132 -10.24 21.49 20.08
CA ASP A 132 -10.12 21.41 21.54
C ASP A 132 -10.82 22.57 22.30
N ASN A 133 -11.14 23.68 21.63
CA ASN A 133 -11.87 24.83 22.17
C ASN A 133 -13.35 24.84 21.78
N ASP A 134 -13.91 23.71 21.43
CA ASP A 134 -15.30 23.53 20.98
C ASP A 134 -15.68 24.30 19.69
N ARG A 135 -14.71 24.87 19.01
CA ARG A 135 -14.93 25.51 17.70
C ARG A 135 -15.00 24.44 16.62
N THR A 136 -16.00 24.53 15.75
CA THR A 136 -16.11 23.67 14.56
C THR A 136 -15.61 24.39 13.32
N LEU A 137 -14.82 23.70 12.53
CA LEU A 137 -14.45 24.08 11.16
C LEU A 137 -15.12 23.09 10.21
N THR A 138 -15.63 23.58 9.10
CA THR A 138 -16.30 22.75 8.10
C THR A 138 -15.58 22.85 6.77
N ALA A 139 -15.34 21.70 6.12
CA ALA A 139 -14.89 21.61 4.75
C ALA A 139 -15.93 20.88 3.90
N LYS A 140 -16.22 21.40 2.72
CA LYS A 140 -17.06 20.76 1.71
C LYS A 140 -16.23 20.40 0.50
N LEU A 141 -16.40 19.19 0.01
CA LEU A 141 -15.75 18.65 -1.17
C LEU A 141 -16.82 18.31 -2.19
N PHE A 142 -16.70 18.83 -3.41
CA PHE A 142 -17.65 18.59 -4.49
C PHE A 142 -17.14 17.45 -5.36
N LEU A 143 -17.98 16.46 -5.63
CA LEU A 143 -17.62 15.21 -6.31
C LEU A 143 -17.97 15.23 -7.79
N ASP A 144 -19.05 15.88 -8.19
CA ASP A 144 -19.51 16.06 -9.58
C ASP A 144 -19.46 14.75 -10.39
N GLY A 145 -19.97 13.67 -9.81
CA GLY A 145 -19.99 12.36 -10.45
C GLY A 145 -18.65 11.64 -10.53
N GLN A 146 -17.64 12.07 -9.79
CA GLN A 146 -16.37 11.35 -9.65
C GLN A 146 -16.59 9.97 -9.02
N GLU A 147 -15.99 8.95 -9.64
CA GLU A 147 -16.02 7.61 -9.07
C GLU A 147 -14.98 7.47 -7.95
N ALA A 148 -15.44 7.14 -6.75
CA ALA A 148 -14.55 6.84 -5.64
C ALA A 148 -13.80 5.52 -5.88
N GLN A 149 -12.52 5.49 -5.50
CA GLN A 149 -11.66 4.31 -5.56
C GLN A 149 -11.45 3.74 -4.16
N LYS A 150 -11.03 2.50 -4.05
CA LYS A 150 -10.71 1.87 -2.76
C LYS A 150 -9.36 1.16 -2.79
N SER A 151 -8.65 1.22 -1.67
CA SER A 151 -7.51 0.36 -1.35
C SER A 151 -7.96 -0.63 -0.26
N HIS A 152 -8.05 -1.90 -0.61
CA HIS A 152 -8.71 -2.91 0.22
C HIS A 152 -7.82 -4.10 0.62
N GLY A 153 -6.55 -4.08 0.25
CA GLY A 153 -5.54 -5.04 0.68
C GLY A 153 -5.65 -6.46 0.09
N LEU A 154 -6.57 -6.71 -0.83
CA LEU A 154 -6.73 -8.02 -1.47
C LEU A 154 -6.21 -8.00 -2.90
N CYS A 155 -5.29 -8.93 -3.20
CA CYS A 155 -4.89 -9.27 -4.56
C CYS A 155 -5.54 -10.61 -4.93
N LYS A 156 -6.51 -10.62 -5.84
CA LYS A 156 -7.31 -11.81 -6.18
C LYS A 156 -6.97 -12.37 -7.55
N GLY A 157 -6.99 -13.70 -7.65
CA GLY A 157 -6.80 -14.40 -8.91
C GLY A 157 -5.38 -14.30 -9.45
N LYS A 158 -5.26 -14.19 -10.77
CA LYS A 158 -3.99 -14.12 -11.50
C LYS A 158 -3.70 -12.73 -12.09
N THR A 159 -4.52 -11.75 -11.79
CA THR A 159 -4.33 -10.38 -12.29
C THR A 159 -3.10 -9.75 -11.61
N PRO A 160 -2.16 -9.19 -12.37
CA PRO A 160 -1.05 -8.42 -11.80
C PRO A 160 -1.57 -7.24 -11.00
N GLU A 161 -1.25 -7.19 -9.72
CA GLU A 161 -1.79 -6.20 -8.78
C GLU A 161 -0.86 -6.01 -7.59
N ILE A 162 -0.73 -4.79 -7.11
CA ILE A 162 0.00 -4.44 -5.90
C ILE A 162 -0.96 -3.90 -4.85
N ALA A 163 -0.98 -4.53 -3.69
CA ALA A 163 -1.65 -4.01 -2.50
C ALA A 163 -0.70 -3.14 -1.68
N ASN A 164 -1.15 -1.97 -1.25
CA ASN A 164 -0.46 -1.22 -0.21
C ASN A 164 -1.03 -1.67 1.16
N LEU A 165 -0.20 -2.18 2.05
CA LEU A 165 -0.59 -2.76 3.33
C LEU A 165 0.04 -2.01 4.52
N PRO A 166 -0.71 -1.78 5.62
CA PRO A 166 -2.13 -2.09 5.79
C PRO A 166 -3.04 -1.27 4.89
N ALA A 167 -4.19 -1.80 4.53
CA ALA A 167 -5.16 -1.18 3.65
C ALA A 167 -6.52 -1.00 4.36
N GLY A 168 -7.44 -0.25 3.74
CA GLY A 168 -8.77 0.00 4.27
C GLY A 168 -9.19 1.46 4.10
N GLU A 169 -8.93 2.02 2.93
CA GLU A 169 -9.29 3.39 2.60
C GLU A 169 -10.18 3.47 1.36
N VAL A 170 -10.97 4.54 1.29
CA VAL A 170 -11.70 4.97 0.10
C VAL A 170 -11.27 6.39 -0.23
N TYR A 171 -10.98 6.65 -1.48
CA TYR A 171 -10.45 7.94 -1.91
C TYR A 171 -11.04 8.38 -3.24
N PHE A 172 -11.01 9.67 -3.48
CA PHE A 172 -11.39 10.33 -4.74
C PHE A 172 -10.63 11.66 -4.86
N VAL A 173 -10.65 12.25 -6.05
CA VAL A 173 -10.17 13.62 -6.26
C VAL A 173 -11.39 14.52 -6.39
N PRO A 174 -11.65 15.44 -5.46
CA PRO A 174 -12.77 16.36 -5.60
C PRO A 174 -12.53 17.33 -6.77
N VAL A 175 -13.61 17.74 -7.44
CA VAL A 175 -13.53 18.73 -8.53
C VAL A 175 -13.38 20.16 -7.99
N ASP A 176 -13.89 20.41 -6.77
CA ASP A 176 -13.75 21.68 -6.06
C ASP A 176 -13.88 21.47 -4.55
N ALA A 177 -13.38 22.42 -3.78
CA ALA A 177 -13.44 22.37 -2.32
C ALA A 177 -13.57 23.77 -1.74
N VAL A 178 -14.40 23.92 -0.71
CA VAL A 178 -14.59 25.16 0.04
C VAL A 178 -14.60 24.89 1.54
N GLY A 179 -14.19 25.89 2.33
CA GLY A 179 -14.26 25.80 3.78
C GLY A 179 -12.89 25.85 4.45
N GLN A 180 -12.78 25.23 5.61
CA GLN A 180 -11.60 25.22 6.46
C GLN A 180 -11.39 23.85 7.10
N PHE A 181 -10.13 23.44 7.22
CA PHE A 181 -9.73 22.27 8.00
C PHE A 181 -8.58 22.65 8.95
N PRO A 182 -8.46 21.97 10.10
CA PRO A 182 -7.37 22.22 11.02
C PRO A 182 -6.06 21.61 10.51
N MET A 183 -4.96 22.29 10.73
CA MET A 183 -3.63 21.77 10.49
C MET A 183 -2.78 21.98 11.76
N LYS A 184 -2.27 20.90 12.33
CA LYS A 184 -1.44 20.96 13.53
C LYS A 184 0.04 21.05 13.21
N TYR A 185 0.46 20.42 12.13
CA TYR A 185 1.84 20.42 11.65
C TYR A 185 1.84 20.64 10.13
N HIS A 186 2.84 21.34 9.68
CA HIS A 186 3.10 21.60 8.27
C HIS A 186 4.59 21.38 8.05
N ASP A 187 4.95 20.46 7.19
CA ASP A 187 6.33 20.16 6.76
C ASP A 187 6.64 20.93 5.47
#